data_d15025c3d6030f7e9dfc5b01640bacd7
#
_entry.id   d15025c3d6030f7e9dfc5b01640bacd7
#
_cell.length_a   1.000
_cell.length_b   1.000
_cell.length_c   1.000
_cell.angle_alpha   90.00
_cell.angle_beta   90.00
_cell.angle_gamma   90.00
#
_symmetry.space_group_name_H-M   'P 1'
#
loop_
_entity.id
_entity.type
_entity.pdbx_description
1 polymer ?
#
loop_
_entity_poly.entity_id
_entity_poly.type
_entity_poly.pdbx_seq_one_letter_code
_entity_poly.pdbx_strand_id
1 'polypeptide(L)'
;AKLGASLQEPDFLETARAIMAKAATTGCRVLLPCDGLVARAFKAGAAYDTTPLGPQTVLDDDQMVLDAGPRSISAISEAFSELKTLIWNGPLGAFEIAPFDTATNSAAIEAARLTKTGHLISVAGGGDTVSALNQAGVADDFTYISTAGGAFLEWMEGKALPGVEALRGT
;
A
#
# COMPACT_ATOMS: atom_id res chain seq x y z
N ALA A 1 5.98 15.51 -13.09
CA ALA A 1 5.56 15.94 -11.76
C ALA A 1 6.78 16.44 -10.96
N LYS A 2 6.56 17.43 -10.10
CA LYS A 2 7.48 17.86 -9.05
C LYS A 2 6.76 17.64 -7.72
N LEU A 3 7.29 16.78 -6.86
CA LEU A 3 6.61 16.34 -5.66
C LEU A 3 7.22 16.89 -4.36
N GLY A 4 7.96 18.01 -4.46
CA GLY A 4 8.55 18.71 -3.32
C GLY A 4 9.44 17.82 -2.47
N ALA A 5 9.20 17.84 -1.15
CA ALA A 5 9.92 17.04 -0.16
C ALA A 5 9.33 15.62 0.04
N SER A 6 8.41 15.16 -0.83
CA SER A 6 7.87 13.80 -0.75
C SER A 6 8.97 12.76 -0.87
N LEU A 7 8.82 11.64 -0.20
CA LEU A 7 9.72 10.49 -0.36
C LEU A 7 9.72 10.02 -1.81
N GLN A 8 10.89 9.92 -2.41
CA GLN A 8 11.08 9.55 -3.81
C GLN A 8 12.34 8.69 -3.94
N GLU A 9 12.28 7.73 -4.85
CA GLU A 9 13.37 6.82 -5.17
C GLU A 9 13.74 6.95 -6.67
N PRO A 10 14.44 8.00 -7.07
CA PRO A 10 14.74 8.30 -8.48
C PRO A 10 15.53 7.18 -9.18
N ASP A 11 16.34 6.43 -8.44
CA ASP A 11 17.11 5.29 -8.97
C ASP A 11 16.24 4.15 -9.49
N PHE A 12 14.98 4.05 -9.03
CA PHE A 12 14.03 3.03 -9.47
C PHE A 12 13.10 3.46 -10.60
N LEU A 13 13.29 4.63 -11.20
CA LEU A 13 12.41 5.13 -12.28
C LEU A 13 12.38 4.21 -13.50
N GLU A 14 13.52 3.66 -13.91
CA GLU A 14 13.57 2.73 -15.05
C GLU A 14 12.84 1.42 -14.72
N THR A 15 12.99 0.92 -13.50
CA THR A 15 12.27 -0.26 -13.01
C THR A 15 10.76 0.00 -13.01
N ALA A 16 10.33 1.16 -12.53
CA ALA A 16 8.91 1.54 -12.53
C ALA A 16 8.35 1.62 -13.96
N ARG A 17 9.10 2.19 -14.91
CA ARG A 17 8.72 2.23 -16.34
C ARG A 17 8.59 0.83 -16.94
N ALA A 18 9.54 -0.06 -16.63
CA ALA A 18 9.50 -1.45 -17.08
C ALA A 18 8.27 -2.19 -16.54
N ILE A 19 7.93 -1.99 -15.26
CA ILE A 19 6.72 -2.55 -14.63
C ILE A 19 5.46 -2.04 -15.34
N MET A 20 5.35 -0.74 -15.58
CA MET A 20 4.20 -0.16 -16.28
C MET A 20 4.05 -0.70 -17.71
N ALA A 21 5.15 -0.82 -18.44
CA ALA A 21 5.15 -1.39 -19.80
C ALA A 21 4.72 -2.86 -19.77
N LYS A 22 5.22 -3.65 -18.83
CA LYS A 22 4.84 -5.05 -18.66
C LYS A 22 3.36 -5.18 -18.29
N ALA A 23 2.87 -4.36 -17.38
CA ALA A 23 1.46 -4.35 -16.97
C ALA A 23 0.53 -4.11 -18.18
N ALA A 24 0.88 -3.15 -19.05
CA ALA A 24 0.12 -2.86 -20.27
C ALA A 24 0.07 -4.05 -21.23
N THR A 25 1.15 -4.84 -21.34
CA THR A 25 1.18 -6.01 -22.25
C THR A 25 0.50 -7.25 -21.68
N THR A 26 0.40 -7.34 -20.35
CA THR A 26 -0.23 -8.50 -19.66
C THR A 26 -1.68 -8.27 -19.26
N GLY A 27 -2.21 -7.06 -19.48
CA GLY A 27 -3.54 -6.68 -19.01
C GLY A 27 -3.63 -6.49 -17.48
N CYS A 28 -2.49 -6.38 -16.80
CA CYS A 28 -2.46 -6.09 -15.37
C CYS A 28 -2.79 -4.62 -15.12
N ARG A 29 -3.82 -4.36 -14.30
CA ARG A 29 -4.19 -2.99 -13.92
C ARG A 29 -3.27 -2.49 -12.81
N VAL A 30 -2.61 -1.37 -13.02
CA VAL A 30 -1.82 -0.66 -12.00
C VAL A 30 -2.63 0.54 -11.51
N LEU A 31 -2.96 0.56 -10.23
CA LEU A 31 -3.61 1.70 -9.59
C LEU A 31 -2.55 2.59 -8.97
N LEU A 32 -2.50 3.83 -9.42
CA LEU A 32 -1.68 4.88 -8.81
C LEU A 32 -2.59 5.88 -8.10
N PRO A 33 -2.13 6.50 -7.01
CA PRO A 33 -2.90 7.56 -6.35
C PRO A 33 -3.22 8.69 -7.33
N CYS A 34 -4.49 9.10 -7.40
CA CYS A 34 -4.95 10.22 -8.23
C CYS A 34 -5.14 11.51 -7.42
N ASP A 35 -5.05 11.43 -6.11
CA ASP A 35 -4.99 12.54 -5.16
C ASP A 35 -4.24 12.12 -3.90
N GLY A 36 -3.76 13.09 -3.14
CA GLY A 36 -3.02 12.86 -1.91
C GLY A 36 -3.23 13.97 -0.89
N LEU A 37 -2.98 13.65 0.38
CA LEU A 37 -2.92 14.61 1.47
C LEU A 37 -1.52 15.21 1.49
N VAL A 38 -1.45 16.51 1.20
CA VAL A 38 -0.19 17.26 1.07
C VAL A 38 -0.02 18.19 2.25
N ALA A 39 1.07 18.06 2.97
CA ALA A 39 1.40 18.88 4.13
C ALA A 39 2.81 19.46 4.02
N ARG A 40 3.12 20.46 4.89
CA ARG A 40 4.45 21.08 5.00
C ARG A 40 5.22 20.59 6.23
N ALA A 41 4.63 19.70 7.02
CA ALA A 41 5.28 19.15 8.21
C ALA A 41 4.87 17.70 8.43
N PHE A 42 5.85 16.85 8.63
CA PHE A 42 5.67 15.45 9.02
C PHE A 42 5.43 15.37 10.53
N LYS A 43 4.19 15.63 10.96
CA LYS A 43 3.77 15.56 12.36
C LYS A 43 2.28 15.32 12.51
N ALA A 44 1.86 14.74 13.62
CA ALA A 44 0.46 14.56 13.95
C ALA A 44 -0.28 15.91 13.97
N GLY A 45 -1.49 15.91 13.40
CA GLY A 45 -2.34 17.09 13.33
C GLY A 45 -1.82 18.23 12.44
N ALA A 46 -0.82 17.97 11.57
CA ALA A 46 -0.39 18.97 10.60
C ALA A 46 -1.55 19.36 9.67
N ALA A 47 -1.65 20.66 9.37
CA ALA A 47 -2.56 21.13 8.34
C ALA A 47 -2.15 20.55 6.97
N TYR A 48 -3.13 20.18 6.18
CA TYR A 48 -2.91 19.57 4.86
C TYR A 48 -3.96 20.05 3.86
N ASP A 49 -3.64 19.93 2.61
CA ASP A 49 -4.54 20.11 1.48
C ASP A 49 -4.72 18.78 0.75
N THR A 50 -5.92 18.52 0.23
CA THR A 50 -6.14 17.42 -0.71
C THR A 50 -5.79 17.90 -2.11
N THR A 51 -4.74 17.35 -2.68
CA THR A 51 -4.17 17.78 -3.96
C THR A 51 -4.31 16.68 -5.01
N PRO A 52 -4.80 16.99 -6.23
CA PRO A 52 -4.76 16.05 -7.35
C PRO A 52 -3.32 15.65 -7.68
N LEU A 53 -3.09 14.35 -7.87
CA LEU A 53 -1.78 13.80 -8.25
C LEU A 53 -1.81 13.32 -9.70
N GLY A 54 -0.75 13.63 -10.43
CA GLY A 54 -0.62 13.23 -11.83
C GLY A 54 0.65 13.80 -12.47
N PRO A 55 0.86 13.60 -13.78
CA PRO A 55 2.06 14.04 -14.48
C PRO A 55 2.31 15.54 -14.42
N GLN A 56 1.27 16.35 -14.21
CA GLN A 56 1.33 17.82 -14.16
C GLN A 56 1.41 18.37 -12.72
N THR A 57 1.45 17.50 -11.71
CA THR A 57 1.53 17.93 -10.32
C THR A 57 2.83 18.68 -10.06
N VAL A 58 2.72 19.86 -9.46
CA VAL A 58 3.84 20.66 -9.00
C VAL A 58 3.57 21.09 -7.57
N LEU A 59 4.37 20.58 -6.66
CA LEU A 59 4.35 20.96 -5.24
C LEU A 59 5.52 21.91 -4.94
N ASP A 60 5.36 22.75 -3.93
CA ASP A 60 6.43 23.56 -3.40
C ASP A 60 7.53 22.67 -2.79
N ASP A 61 8.74 23.22 -2.65
CA ASP A 61 9.91 22.45 -2.20
C ASP A 61 9.77 21.88 -0.78
N ASP A 62 8.96 22.50 0.08
CA ASP A 62 8.70 22.09 1.46
C ASP A 62 7.40 21.27 1.62
N GLN A 63 6.65 21.09 0.55
CA GLN A 63 5.43 20.27 0.55
C GLN A 63 5.77 18.79 0.35
N MET A 64 5.02 17.92 1.00
CA MET A 64 5.16 16.47 0.87
C MET A 64 3.80 15.78 0.84
N VAL A 65 3.67 14.76 0.01
CA VAL A 65 2.51 13.86 0.01
C VAL A 65 2.70 12.88 1.16
N LEU A 66 1.79 12.88 2.12
CA LEU A 66 1.88 12.05 3.32
C LEU A 66 0.86 10.92 3.36
N ASP A 67 -0.22 11.00 2.59
CA ASP A 67 -1.20 9.92 2.48
C ASP A 67 -1.92 9.98 1.13
N ALA A 68 -2.57 8.89 0.75
CA ALA A 68 -3.48 8.89 -0.39
C ALA A 68 -4.76 9.67 -0.06
N GLY A 69 -5.29 10.37 -1.06
CA GLY A 69 -6.50 11.18 -0.89
C GLY A 69 -7.78 10.38 -1.00
N PRO A 70 -8.94 11.00 -0.74
CA PRO A 70 -10.23 10.34 -0.69
C PRO A 70 -10.65 9.69 -2.02
N ARG A 71 -10.27 10.25 -3.16
CA ARG A 71 -10.54 9.65 -4.48
C ARG A 71 -9.71 8.40 -4.71
N SER A 72 -8.45 8.42 -4.26
CA SER A 72 -7.55 7.26 -4.30
C SER A 72 -8.06 6.13 -3.40
N ILE A 73 -8.54 6.46 -2.19
CA ILE A 73 -9.18 5.52 -1.26
C ILE A 73 -10.41 4.87 -1.92
N SER A 74 -11.27 5.67 -2.55
CA SER A 74 -12.46 5.17 -3.25
C SER A 74 -12.08 4.18 -4.37
N ALA A 75 -11.09 4.53 -5.19
CA ALA A 75 -10.62 3.67 -6.28
C ALA A 75 -10.01 2.35 -5.77
N ILE A 76 -9.30 2.38 -4.62
CA ILE A 76 -8.77 1.17 -3.98
C ILE A 76 -9.91 0.29 -3.45
N SER A 77 -10.89 0.87 -2.76
CA SER A 77 -12.04 0.14 -2.23
C SER A 77 -12.87 -0.50 -3.34
N GLU A 78 -13.06 0.22 -4.45
CA GLU A 78 -13.72 -0.31 -5.64
C GLU A 78 -12.95 -1.49 -6.24
N ALA A 79 -11.63 -1.35 -6.38
CA ALA A 79 -10.79 -2.45 -6.84
C ALA A 79 -10.87 -3.68 -5.92
N PHE A 80 -10.86 -3.49 -4.59
CA PHE A 80 -10.97 -4.61 -3.64
C PHE A 80 -12.26 -5.41 -3.83
N SER A 81 -13.37 -4.77 -4.20
CA SER A 81 -14.63 -5.44 -4.46
C SER A 81 -14.59 -6.39 -5.67
N GLU A 82 -13.65 -6.20 -6.58
CA GLU A 82 -13.45 -7.04 -7.75
C GLU A 82 -12.48 -8.21 -7.50
N LEU A 83 -11.70 -8.16 -6.41
CA LEU A 83 -10.67 -9.15 -6.11
C LEU A 83 -11.24 -10.43 -5.49
N LYS A 84 -10.51 -11.53 -5.67
CA LYS A 84 -10.68 -12.79 -4.93
C LYS A 84 -9.60 -13.00 -3.89
N THR A 85 -8.42 -12.46 -4.14
CA THR A 85 -7.26 -12.56 -3.24
C THR A 85 -6.56 -11.22 -3.19
N LEU A 86 -6.24 -10.77 -1.98
CA LEU A 86 -5.43 -9.60 -1.70
C LEU A 86 -4.15 -10.02 -1.00
N ILE A 87 -3.01 -9.56 -1.51
CA ILE A 87 -1.73 -9.61 -0.82
C ILE A 87 -1.34 -8.20 -0.48
N TRP A 88 -1.26 -7.90 0.81
CA TRP A 88 -0.96 -6.57 1.31
C TRP A 88 0.46 -6.49 1.85
N ASN A 89 1.24 -5.59 1.27
CA ASN A 89 2.61 -5.32 1.69
C ASN A 89 2.85 -3.81 1.76
N GLY A 90 2.88 -3.28 2.95
CA GLY A 90 3.13 -1.87 3.26
C GLY A 90 1.89 -1.00 3.38
N PRO A 91 1.94 0.05 4.22
CA PRO A 91 0.89 1.05 4.36
C PRO A 91 0.80 1.98 3.14
N LEU A 92 -0.29 2.73 3.03
CA LEU A 92 -0.54 3.66 1.92
C LEU A 92 -0.06 5.08 2.21
N GLY A 93 0.19 5.41 3.46
CA GLY A 93 0.63 6.72 3.92
C GLY A 93 1.45 6.66 5.18
N ALA A 94 1.66 7.80 5.81
CA ALA A 94 2.35 7.93 7.11
C ALA A 94 1.43 7.46 8.25
N PHE A 95 1.16 6.15 8.25
CA PHE A 95 0.14 5.50 9.08
C PHE A 95 0.33 5.66 10.58
N GLU A 96 1.54 6.05 11.02
CA GLU A 96 1.86 6.28 12.44
C GLU A 96 1.33 7.60 12.99
N ILE A 97 0.93 8.53 12.12
CA ILE A 97 0.53 9.88 12.51
C ILE A 97 -0.80 10.31 11.87
N ALA A 98 -1.81 10.54 12.70
CA ALA A 98 -3.06 11.10 12.22
C ALA A 98 -2.86 12.57 11.75
N PRO A 99 -3.53 12.98 10.66
CA PRO A 99 -4.57 12.29 9.90
C PRO A 99 -4.05 11.47 8.69
N PHE A 100 -2.76 11.26 8.55
CA PHE A 100 -2.12 10.63 7.40
C PHE A 100 -2.15 9.08 7.45
N ASP A 101 -2.85 8.52 8.42
CA ASP A 101 -3.21 7.11 8.57
C ASP A 101 -4.56 6.76 7.90
N THR A 102 -5.27 7.76 7.39
CA THR A 102 -6.67 7.62 6.94
C THR A 102 -6.82 6.66 5.77
N ALA A 103 -5.93 6.70 4.78
CA ALA A 103 -6.03 5.82 3.63
C ALA A 103 -5.72 4.37 4.01
N THR A 104 -4.69 4.16 4.82
CA THR A 104 -4.33 2.82 5.32
C THR A 104 -5.45 2.21 6.14
N ASN A 105 -6.00 2.96 7.10
CA ASN A 105 -7.11 2.51 7.94
C ASN A 105 -8.37 2.20 7.12
N SER A 106 -8.72 3.07 6.17
CA SER A 106 -9.90 2.89 5.31
C SER A 106 -9.78 1.62 4.45
N ALA A 107 -8.63 1.43 3.81
CA ALA A 107 -8.36 0.25 3.00
C ALA A 107 -8.33 -1.04 3.85
N ALA A 108 -7.75 -0.98 5.07
CA ALA A 108 -7.70 -2.10 6.00
C ALA A 108 -9.10 -2.54 6.45
N ILE A 109 -9.95 -1.58 6.82
CA ILE A 109 -11.33 -1.84 7.23
C ILE A 109 -12.13 -2.46 6.08
N GLU A 110 -11.97 -1.95 4.85
CA GLU A 110 -12.69 -2.51 3.70
C GLU A 110 -12.21 -3.91 3.34
N ALA A 111 -10.89 -4.17 3.36
CA ALA A 111 -10.34 -5.52 3.15
C ALA A 111 -10.85 -6.50 4.21
N ALA A 112 -10.86 -6.12 5.48
CA ALA A 112 -11.40 -6.91 6.58
C ALA A 112 -12.90 -7.20 6.40
N ARG A 113 -13.69 -6.20 6.02
CA ARG A 113 -15.12 -6.35 5.75
C ARG A 113 -15.38 -7.38 4.63
N LEU A 114 -14.65 -7.29 3.53
CA LEU A 114 -14.76 -8.23 2.41
C LEU A 114 -14.29 -9.64 2.79
N THR A 115 -13.29 -9.75 3.64
CA THR A 115 -12.80 -11.03 4.15
C THR A 115 -13.84 -11.71 5.05
N LYS A 116 -14.44 -10.98 5.99
CA LYS A 116 -15.50 -11.49 6.87
C LYS A 116 -16.73 -11.98 6.12
N THR A 117 -17.04 -11.36 4.99
CA THR A 117 -18.16 -11.80 4.14
C THR A 117 -17.80 -12.99 3.23
N GLY A 118 -16.57 -13.48 3.28
CA GLY A 118 -16.09 -14.59 2.42
C GLY A 118 -15.86 -14.20 0.97
N HIS A 119 -15.91 -12.90 0.65
CA HIS A 119 -15.67 -12.39 -0.71
C HIS A 119 -14.19 -12.38 -1.07
N LEU A 120 -13.33 -12.07 -0.09
CA LEU A 120 -11.90 -11.84 -0.26
C LEU A 120 -11.07 -12.79 0.61
N ILE A 121 -10.03 -13.38 0.04
CA ILE A 121 -8.94 -13.98 0.79
C ILE A 121 -7.87 -12.91 0.98
N SER A 122 -7.61 -12.50 2.21
CA SER A 122 -6.65 -11.45 2.52
C SER A 122 -5.42 -12.00 3.23
N VAL A 123 -4.26 -11.71 2.68
CA VAL A 123 -2.95 -12.06 3.23
C VAL A 123 -2.15 -10.79 3.43
N ALA A 124 -1.58 -10.60 4.60
CA ALA A 124 -0.74 -9.45 4.89
C ALA A 124 0.63 -9.90 5.42
N GLY A 125 1.67 -9.12 5.12
CA GLY A 125 3.01 -9.38 5.59
C GLY A 125 3.84 -8.10 5.71
N GLY A 126 4.88 -8.16 6.54
CA GLY A 126 5.75 -7.02 6.85
C GLY A 126 5.38 -6.34 8.16
N GLY A 127 6.40 -5.90 8.90
CA GLY A 127 6.22 -5.32 10.24
C GLY A 127 5.30 -4.11 10.26
N ASP A 128 5.53 -3.17 9.33
CA ASP A 128 4.71 -1.95 9.23
C ASP A 128 3.27 -2.26 8.84
N THR A 129 3.08 -3.23 7.94
CA THR A 129 1.73 -3.68 7.56
C THR A 129 0.99 -4.25 8.76
N VAL A 130 1.62 -5.15 9.51
CA VAL A 130 1.03 -5.76 10.71
C VAL A 130 0.73 -4.70 11.76
N SER A 131 1.64 -3.75 11.96
CA SER A 131 1.44 -2.61 12.86
C SER A 131 0.23 -1.76 12.45
N ALA A 132 0.11 -1.44 11.17
CA ALA A 132 -1.01 -0.66 10.63
C ALA A 132 -2.36 -1.39 10.80
N LEU A 133 -2.41 -2.70 10.53
CA LEU A 133 -3.63 -3.50 10.71
C LEU A 133 -4.05 -3.60 12.19
N ASN A 134 -3.08 -3.72 13.10
CA ASN A 134 -3.34 -3.69 14.55
C ASN A 134 -3.86 -2.31 14.98
N GLN A 135 -3.29 -1.23 14.49
CA GLN A 135 -3.74 0.14 14.75
C GLN A 135 -5.17 0.37 14.25
N ALA A 136 -5.51 -0.14 13.07
CA ALA A 136 -6.86 -0.10 12.53
C ALA A 136 -7.85 -1.04 13.26
N GLY A 137 -7.37 -1.93 14.13
CA GLY A 137 -8.19 -2.87 14.89
C GLY A 137 -8.81 -3.99 14.06
N VAL A 138 -8.21 -4.36 12.93
CA VAL A 138 -8.75 -5.33 11.98
C VAL A 138 -7.82 -6.50 11.66
N ALA A 139 -6.69 -6.62 12.37
CA ALA A 139 -5.71 -7.67 12.10
C ALA A 139 -6.32 -9.08 12.16
N ASP A 140 -7.14 -9.35 13.17
CA ASP A 140 -7.80 -10.66 13.36
C ASP A 140 -8.86 -10.99 12.28
N ASP A 141 -9.26 -10.01 11.49
CA ASP A 141 -10.24 -10.17 10.43
C ASP A 141 -9.62 -10.55 9.07
N PHE A 142 -8.29 -10.57 8.98
CA PHE A 142 -7.57 -11.03 7.81
C PHE A 142 -7.48 -12.56 7.79
N THR A 143 -7.49 -13.15 6.59
CA THR A 143 -7.37 -14.61 6.44
C THR A 143 -6.03 -15.12 6.97
N TYR A 144 -4.96 -14.40 6.72
CA TYR A 144 -3.62 -14.76 7.20
C TYR A 144 -2.72 -13.52 7.33
N ILE A 145 -1.98 -13.46 8.43
CA ILE A 145 -0.95 -12.46 8.64
C ILE A 145 0.41 -13.16 8.82
N SER A 146 1.34 -12.88 7.92
CA SER A 146 2.70 -13.39 8.01
C SER A 146 3.54 -12.54 8.95
N THR A 147 4.08 -13.16 9.99
CA THR A 147 5.07 -12.53 10.87
C THR A 147 6.48 -12.54 10.27
N ALA A 148 6.69 -13.27 9.17
CA ALA A 148 7.94 -13.38 8.42
C ALA A 148 7.83 -12.68 7.06
N GLY A 149 7.53 -11.38 7.07
CA GLY A 149 7.23 -10.60 5.86
C GLY A 149 8.26 -10.73 4.74
N GLY A 150 9.56 -10.62 5.05
CA GLY A 150 10.63 -10.76 4.08
C GLY A 150 10.67 -12.14 3.41
N ALA A 151 10.60 -13.22 4.19
CA ALA A 151 10.56 -14.57 3.66
C ALA A 151 9.31 -14.84 2.81
N PHE A 152 8.16 -14.28 3.19
CA PHE A 152 6.95 -14.38 2.40
C PHE A 152 7.09 -13.73 1.01
N LEU A 153 7.68 -12.54 0.95
CA LEU A 153 7.95 -11.85 -0.32
C LEU A 153 8.96 -12.61 -1.18
N GLU A 154 10.06 -13.10 -0.60
CA GLU A 154 11.04 -13.91 -1.30
C GLU A 154 10.43 -15.19 -1.89
N TRP A 155 9.54 -15.84 -1.13
CA TRP A 155 8.82 -17.01 -1.63
C TRP A 155 7.92 -16.66 -2.82
N MET A 156 7.24 -15.52 -2.77
CA MET A 156 6.41 -15.04 -3.89
C MET A 156 7.23 -14.68 -5.14
N GLU A 157 8.47 -14.24 -4.95
CA GLU A 157 9.44 -14.02 -6.04
C GLU A 157 9.96 -15.36 -6.63
N GLY A 158 9.56 -16.49 -6.07
CA GLY A 158 10.00 -17.83 -6.50
C GLY A 158 11.36 -18.24 -5.93
N LYS A 159 11.88 -17.52 -4.93
CA LYS A 159 13.12 -17.89 -4.25
C LYS A 159 12.91 -19.10 -3.33
N ALA A 160 13.87 -20.00 -3.32
CA ALA A 160 13.89 -21.10 -2.36
C ALA A 160 14.16 -20.55 -0.96
N LEU A 161 13.30 -20.90 0.00
CA LEU A 161 13.47 -20.54 1.40
C LEU A 161 14.19 -21.69 2.12
N PRO A 162 15.40 -21.50 2.67
CA PRO A 162 16.17 -22.59 3.29
C PRO A 162 15.40 -23.36 4.37
N GLY A 163 14.63 -22.65 5.21
CA GLY A 163 13.80 -23.27 6.24
C GLY A 163 12.66 -24.13 5.68
N VAL A 164 12.04 -23.72 4.56
CA VAL A 164 10.99 -24.48 3.88
C VAL A 164 11.57 -25.67 3.15
N GLU A 165 12.70 -25.49 2.47
CA GLU A 165 13.38 -26.58 1.76
C GLU A 165 13.89 -27.68 2.70
N ALA A 166 14.36 -27.31 3.89
CA ALA A 166 14.74 -28.27 4.93
C ALA A 166 13.58 -29.17 5.37
N LEU A 167 12.34 -28.65 5.37
CA LEU A 167 11.14 -29.42 5.72
C LEU A 167 10.60 -30.25 4.56
N ARG A 168 10.93 -29.92 3.31
CA ARG A 168 10.54 -30.70 2.13
C ARG A 168 11.43 -31.92 1.90
N GLY A 169 12.65 -31.92 2.44
CA GLY A 169 13.64 -32.99 2.28
C GLY A 169 13.50 -34.14 3.29
N THR A 170 12.44 -34.14 4.08
CA THR A 170 12.04 -35.27 4.94
C THR A 170 10.74 -35.88 4.41
#